data_b12a4549ce20f5de1b354c96c1139ab8
#
_entry.id   b12a4549ce20f5de1b354c96c1139ab8
#
_cell.length_a   1.000
_cell.length_b   1.000
_cell.length_c   1.000
_cell.angle_alpha   90.00
_cell.angle_beta   90.00
_cell.angle_gamma   90.00
#
_symmetry.space_group_name_H-M   'P 1'
#
loop_
_entity.id
_entity.type
_entity.pdbx_description
1 polymer ?
#
loop_
_entity_poly.entity_id
_entity_poly.type
_entity_poly.pdbx_seq_one_letter_code
_entity_poly.pdbx_strand_id
1 'polypeptide(L)'
;SEIRSVFGEVKTNIPGVRFGGHFQRLAKMADKMAVVRSYRHGISDHAKAAMHVAAGGNPTGACMGSLFSRVAGITNSLNGMPANTLIVPAAVETKDARKFNSVPSRIANTGKLSSVYGAFDPSSGGDLLDDMKLQVPQDRIMDQLSLSSSLDVLKRKLDSSSAIHQASSLQQQAIDVLMKGVGEAFDFSKEDPRIIERYDTSQFDVPKATVDKRKNKDAIRGHSPISLGKQMLLARRLCESGCGFITVSSPGWDMHGAHEFAITDGMPVLGPAVDKAVSAFIEDIESRGLSEKVLLVITGEFGRTPKINAKGGRDHWGNLCPLVFVGGGLKMGQVIGESDKKGAEPITNPITSNDLLGTIMHSLFDLGQVRTLANIPRDVQDVVGSGNPISELI
;
A
#
# COMPACT_ATOMS: atom_id res chain seq x y z
N SER A 1 -20.62 18.19 19.62
CA SER A 1 -21.16 17.96 18.26
C SER A 1 -20.95 16.48 17.91
N GLU A 2 -21.99 15.78 17.50
CA GLU A 2 -21.97 14.35 17.12
C GLU A 2 -21.10 14.06 15.86
N ILE A 3 -20.66 15.09 15.16
CA ILE A 3 -19.92 15.01 13.90
C ILE A 3 -18.43 15.32 14.11
N ARG A 4 -18.08 16.20 15.05
CA ARG A 4 -16.68 16.59 15.27
C ARG A 4 -15.83 15.44 15.80
N SER A 5 -14.53 15.50 15.51
CA SER A 5 -13.55 14.60 16.14
C SER A 5 -13.62 14.70 17.65
N VAL A 6 -13.66 13.57 18.35
CA VAL A 6 -13.61 13.49 19.81
C VAL A 6 -12.24 13.87 20.39
N PHE A 7 -11.21 13.93 19.52
CA PHE A 7 -9.83 14.27 19.86
C PHE A 7 -9.44 15.68 19.40
N GLY A 8 -10.43 16.50 19.06
CA GLY A 8 -10.19 17.86 18.59
C GLY A 8 -9.54 17.94 17.22
N GLU A 9 -8.88 19.04 16.96
CA GLU A 9 -8.26 19.38 15.69
C GLU A 9 -6.92 20.11 15.91
N VAL A 10 -6.04 20.04 14.92
CA VAL A 10 -4.76 20.74 14.87
C VAL A 10 -4.71 21.64 13.62
N LYS A 11 -4.17 22.85 13.75
CA LYS A 11 -3.92 23.75 12.62
C LYS A 11 -2.76 23.19 11.79
N THR A 12 -2.90 23.25 10.48
CA THR A 12 -1.82 22.92 9.55
C THR A 12 -1.02 24.16 9.19
N ASN A 13 0.08 23.97 8.44
CA ASN A 13 0.84 25.06 7.85
C ASN A 13 0.16 25.66 6.58
N ILE A 14 -0.97 25.09 6.14
CA ILE A 14 -1.82 25.68 5.10
C ILE A 14 -2.92 26.51 5.77
N PRO A 15 -3.05 27.83 5.47
CA PRO A 15 -4.07 28.67 6.07
C PRO A 15 -5.49 28.11 5.89
N GLY A 16 -6.27 28.06 6.97
CA GLY A 16 -7.64 27.57 6.94
C GLY A 16 -7.81 26.05 6.95
N VAL A 17 -6.76 25.28 6.77
CA VAL A 17 -6.80 23.81 6.79
C VAL A 17 -6.48 23.26 8.18
N ARG A 18 -7.26 22.27 8.62
CA ARG A 18 -7.09 21.61 9.92
C ARG A 18 -7.15 20.11 9.75
N PHE A 19 -6.33 19.40 10.53
CA PHE A 19 -6.35 17.94 10.62
C PHE A 19 -6.95 17.49 11.95
N GLY A 20 -7.27 16.21 12.07
CA GLY A 20 -7.67 15.60 13.35
C GLY A 20 -6.54 15.68 14.39
N GLY A 21 -6.89 15.82 15.67
CA GLY A 21 -5.93 16.14 16.73
C GLY A 21 -4.76 15.18 16.93
N HIS A 22 -4.84 13.96 16.40
CA HIS A 22 -3.72 13.00 16.43
C HIS A 22 -2.66 13.21 15.35
N PHE A 23 -2.92 14.03 14.34
CA PHE A 23 -2.03 14.22 13.19
C PHE A 23 -1.16 15.48 13.32
N GLN A 24 -0.41 15.57 14.43
CA GLN A 24 0.38 16.76 14.80
C GLN A 24 1.60 16.99 13.92
N ARG A 25 2.28 15.91 13.48
CA ARG A 25 3.46 15.96 12.62
C ARG A 25 3.05 16.23 11.19
N LEU A 26 2.07 15.48 10.69
CA LEU A 26 1.53 15.65 9.35
C LEU A 26 0.91 17.02 9.15
N ALA A 27 0.31 17.62 10.18
CA ALA A 27 -0.23 18.97 10.11
C ALA A 27 0.85 20.02 9.81
N LYS A 28 2.09 19.82 10.29
CA LYS A 28 3.25 20.69 10.00
C LYS A 28 3.81 20.51 8.59
N MET A 29 3.40 19.46 7.88
CA MET A 29 3.86 19.06 6.57
C MET A 29 2.73 19.07 5.53
N ALA A 30 1.61 19.72 5.83
CA ALA A 30 0.44 19.72 4.95
C ALA A 30 0.75 20.38 3.59
N ASP A 31 1.71 21.31 3.53
CA ASP A 31 2.24 21.90 2.30
C ASP A 31 2.92 20.88 1.36
N LYS A 32 3.30 19.70 1.86
CA LYS A 32 3.88 18.60 1.10
C LYS A 32 2.83 17.56 0.67
N MET A 33 1.56 17.84 0.92
CA MET A 33 0.45 16.93 0.65
C MET A 33 -0.60 17.58 -0.24
N ALA A 34 -1.31 16.76 -1.01
CA ALA A 34 -2.59 17.12 -1.60
C ALA A 34 -3.69 16.26 -0.95
N VAL A 35 -4.60 16.90 -0.22
CA VAL A 35 -5.69 16.24 0.49
C VAL A 35 -6.96 16.30 -0.33
N VAL A 36 -7.49 15.15 -0.74
CA VAL A 36 -8.72 15.08 -1.53
C VAL A 36 -9.92 14.92 -0.59
N ARG A 37 -10.85 15.88 -0.62
CA ARG A 37 -12.04 15.90 0.22
C ARG A 37 -13.34 15.53 -0.53
N SER A 38 -13.22 15.10 -1.78
CA SER A 38 -14.33 14.71 -2.63
C SER A 38 -14.24 13.30 -3.19
N TYR A 39 -13.31 12.46 -2.65
CA TYR A 39 -13.16 11.09 -3.12
C TYR A 39 -14.32 10.21 -2.65
N ARG A 40 -14.97 9.51 -3.59
CA ARG A 40 -16.09 8.61 -3.32
C ARG A 40 -16.15 7.45 -4.32
N HIS A 41 -16.71 6.30 -3.88
CA HIS A 41 -17.05 5.17 -4.76
C HIS A 41 -18.38 4.47 -4.36
N GLY A 42 -19.01 4.85 -3.24
CA GLY A 42 -20.33 4.36 -2.82
C GLY A 42 -20.37 2.96 -2.22
N ILE A 43 -19.24 2.27 -2.06
CA ILE A 43 -19.18 0.89 -1.54
C ILE A 43 -18.87 0.92 -0.05
N SER A 44 -19.67 0.22 0.77
CA SER A 44 -19.52 0.17 2.23
C SER A 44 -19.36 -1.27 2.75
N ASP A 45 -18.91 -2.21 1.92
CA ASP A 45 -18.53 -3.57 2.27
C ASP A 45 -17.01 -3.72 2.19
N HIS A 46 -16.37 -4.22 3.23
CA HIS A 46 -14.90 -4.32 3.32
C HIS A 46 -14.25 -5.02 2.13
N ALA A 47 -14.75 -6.21 1.78
CA ALA A 47 -14.13 -7.00 0.73
C ALA A 47 -14.27 -6.33 -0.64
N LYS A 48 -15.50 -5.91 -0.97
CA LYS A 48 -15.79 -5.27 -2.26
C LYS A 48 -15.08 -3.93 -2.40
N ALA A 49 -15.08 -3.11 -1.35
CA ALA A 49 -14.43 -1.80 -1.37
C ALA A 49 -12.91 -1.91 -1.45
N ALA A 50 -12.28 -2.81 -0.66
CA ALA A 50 -10.84 -3.02 -0.71
C ALA A 50 -10.38 -3.47 -2.10
N MET A 51 -11.07 -4.42 -2.72
CA MET A 51 -10.79 -4.87 -4.09
C MET A 51 -11.01 -3.74 -5.10
N HIS A 52 -12.10 -2.97 -4.97
CA HIS A 52 -12.41 -1.87 -5.87
C HIS A 52 -11.35 -0.75 -5.82
N VAL A 53 -10.97 -0.31 -4.62
CA VAL A 53 -9.97 0.74 -4.44
C VAL A 53 -8.58 0.28 -4.91
N ALA A 54 -8.16 -0.94 -4.54
CA ALA A 54 -6.87 -1.50 -4.97
C ALA A 54 -6.79 -1.67 -6.49
N ALA A 55 -7.92 -1.94 -7.15
CA ALA A 55 -8.02 -2.01 -8.60
C ALA A 55 -8.19 -0.62 -9.27
N GLY A 56 -8.45 0.45 -8.51
CA GLY A 56 -8.82 1.73 -9.10
C GLY A 56 -10.12 1.68 -9.90
N GLY A 57 -11.04 0.78 -9.52
CA GLY A 57 -12.33 0.60 -10.19
C GLY A 57 -12.28 -0.01 -11.59
N ASN A 58 -11.13 -0.49 -12.05
CA ASN A 58 -11.00 -1.01 -13.42
C ASN A 58 -11.77 -2.32 -13.65
N PRO A 59 -12.23 -2.58 -14.90
CA PRO A 59 -13.10 -3.72 -15.21
C PRO A 59 -12.40 -5.08 -15.23
N THR A 60 -11.08 -5.13 -15.18
CA THR A 60 -10.35 -6.41 -15.08
C THR A 60 -10.31 -6.94 -13.66
N GLY A 61 -10.53 -6.08 -12.67
CA GLY A 61 -10.39 -6.39 -11.24
C GLY A 61 -8.92 -6.56 -10.79
N ALA A 62 -7.95 -6.34 -11.68
CA ALA A 62 -6.54 -6.40 -11.34
C ALA A 62 -6.15 -5.20 -10.48
N CYS A 63 -5.47 -5.43 -9.36
CA CYS A 63 -4.91 -4.36 -8.54
C CYS A 63 -3.89 -3.53 -9.34
N MET A 64 -3.76 -2.25 -9.01
CA MET A 64 -2.88 -1.31 -9.72
C MET A 64 -1.43 -1.79 -9.78
N GLY A 65 -0.92 -2.43 -8.72
CA GLY A 65 0.41 -3.04 -8.73
C GLY A 65 0.55 -4.21 -9.71
N SER A 66 -0.52 -4.98 -9.94
CA SER A 66 -0.52 -6.05 -10.95
C SER A 66 -0.57 -5.48 -12.38
N LEU A 67 -1.30 -4.38 -12.59
CA LEU A 67 -1.26 -3.62 -13.85
C LEU A 67 0.14 -3.05 -14.10
N PHE A 68 0.76 -2.48 -13.07
CA PHE A 68 2.15 -2.01 -13.15
C PHE A 68 3.10 -3.13 -13.58
N SER A 69 3.07 -4.29 -12.89
CA SER A 69 3.91 -5.45 -13.25
C SER A 69 3.65 -5.94 -14.67
N ARG A 70 2.41 -5.85 -15.15
CA ARG A 70 2.08 -6.27 -16.52
C ARG A 70 2.71 -5.36 -17.58
N VAL A 71 2.87 -4.09 -17.28
CA VAL A 71 3.47 -3.10 -18.20
C VAL A 71 4.99 -3.02 -18.03
N ALA A 72 5.48 -2.91 -16.79
CA ALA A 72 6.90 -2.68 -16.50
C ALA A 72 7.73 -3.98 -16.46
N GLY A 73 7.09 -5.14 -16.35
CA GLY A 73 7.73 -6.43 -16.07
C GLY A 73 7.57 -6.83 -14.61
N ILE A 74 7.84 -8.10 -14.31
CA ILE A 74 7.66 -8.67 -12.96
C ILE A 74 8.86 -8.38 -12.03
N THR A 75 10.01 -8.07 -12.61
CA THR A 75 11.23 -7.69 -11.88
C THR A 75 11.93 -6.53 -12.57
N ASN A 76 12.68 -5.76 -11.82
CA ASN A 76 13.64 -4.80 -12.35
C ASN A 76 14.78 -5.55 -13.03
N SER A 77 14.98 -5.31 -14.32
CA SER A 77 15.97 -6.03 -15.15
C SER A 77 17.42 -5.82 -14.70
N LEU A 78 17.71 -4.71 -14.03
CA LEU A 78 19.07 -4.36 -13.61
C LEU A 78 19.51 -5.12 -12.36
N ASN A 79 18.61 -5.28 -11.39
CA ASN A 79 18.98 -5.79 -10.07
C ASN A 79 18.05 -6.91 -9.55
N GLY A 80 17.05 -7.33 -10.32
CA GLY A 80 16.13 -8.41 -9.94
C GLY A 80 15.09 -8.05 -8.87
N MET A 81 15.04 -6.77 -8.44
CA MET A 81 14.05 -6.31 -7.47
C MET A 81 12.64 -6.60 -8.00
N PRO A 82 11.74 -7.22 -7.20
CA PRO A 82 10.34 -7.36 -7.57
C PRO A 82 9.73 -6.03 -7.97
N ALA A 83 9.04 -5.99 -9.10
CA ALA A 83 8.43 -4.75 -9.60
C ALA A 83 7.26 -4.29 -8.74
N ASN A 84 6.56 -5.23 -8.09
CA ASN A 84 5.38 -5.01 -7.26
C ASN A 84 5.49 -5.81 -5.96
N THR A 85 5.41 -5.14 -4.82
CA THR A 85 5.56 -5.76 -3.49
C THR A 85 4.40 -5.39 -2.58
N LEU A 86 3.90 -6.35 -1.80
CA LEU A 86 2.92 -6.15 -0.74
C LEU A 86 3.59 -6.26 0.63
N ILE A 87 3.47 -5.24 1.45
CA ILE A 87 4.00 -5.22 2.81
C ILE A 87 2.83 -5.24 3.81
N VAL A 88 2.60 -6.39 4.41
CA VAL A 88 1.69 -6.57 5.54
C VAL A 88 2.47 -6.57 6.86
N PRO A 89 1.82 -6.43 8.04
CA PRO A 89 2.52 -6.45 9.33
C PRO A 89 3.48 -7.63 9.50
N ALA A 90 3.09 -8.82 9.03
CA ALA A 90 3.91 -10.04 9.12
C ALA A 90 5.22 -9.98 8.32
N ALA A 91 5.36 -9.08 7.37
CA ALA A 91 6.59 -8.91 6.60
C ALA A 91 7.77 -8.32 7.41
N VAL A 92 7.49 -7.69 8.55
CA VAL A 92 8.49 -6.99 9.38
C VAL A 92 8.42 -7.35 10.86
N GLU A 93 7.39 -8.07 11.28
CA GLU A 93 7.16 -8.49 12.67
C GLU A 93 6.64 -9.92 12.70
N THR A 94 7.52 -10.87 12.97
CA THR A 94 7.21 -12.31 12.91
C THR A 94 6.62 -12.86 14.20
N LYS A 95 6.94 -12.28 15.36
CA LYS A 95 6.55 -12.83 16.68
C LYS A 95 5.10 -12.54 17.06
N ASP A 96 4.65 -11.33 16.76
CA ASP A 96 3.30 -10.84 17.12
C ASP A 96 2.45 -10.50 15.89
N ALA A 97 2.97 -10.76 14.69
CA ALA A 97 2.28 -10.50 13.43
C ALA A 97 1.05 -11.39 13.31
N ARG A 98 -0.09 -10.78 13.45
CA ARG A 98 -1.35 -11.48 13.31
C ARG A 98 -1.73 -11.54 11.86
N LYS A 99 -1.93 -12.76 11.42
CA LYS A 99 -2.34 -13.07 10.06
C LYS A 99 -3.75 -12.57 9.83
N PHE A 100 -3.88 -11.36 9.29
CA PHE A 100 -5.08 -10.96 8.57
C PHE A 100 -5.09 -11.68 7.23
N ASN A 101 -5.42 -12.96 7.24
CA ASN A 101 -5.30 -13.86 6.08
C ASN A 101 -6.11 -13.43 4.85
N SER A 102 -7.09 -12.53 5.02
CA SER A 102 -7.95 -12.08 3.92
C SER A 102 -7.46 -10.78 3.23
N VAL A 103 -6.53 -10.04 3.82
CA VAL A 103 -6.06 -8.76 3.27
C VAL A 103 -5.25 -8.94 1.98
N PRO A 104 -4.24 -9.83 1.91
CA PRO A 104 -3.48 -10.03 0.70
C PRO A 104 -4.35 -10.37 -0.51
N SER A 105 -5.30 -11.29 -0.37
CA SER A 105 -6.19 -11.69 -1.47
C SER A 105 -7.10 -10.58 -1.99
N ARG A 106 -7.34 -9.54 -1.20
CA ARG A 106 -8.18 -8.39 -1.59
C ARG A 106 -7.39 -7.29 -2.28
N ILE A 107 -6.19 -6.96 -1.77
CA ILE A 107 -5.41 -5.80 -2.21
C ILE A 107 -4.24 -6.15 -3.14
N ALA A 108 -3.98 -7.43 -3.38
CA ALA A 108 -2.99 -7.94 -4.32
C ALA A 108 -3.60 -8.87 -5.39
N ASN A 109 -4.89 -8.74 -5.65
CA ASN A 109 -5.62 -9.55 -6.62
C ASN A 109 -5.16 -9.22 -8.06
N THR A 110 -4.84 -10.25 -8.84
CA THR A 110 -4.46 -10.09 -10.26
C THR A 110 -5.66 -9.96 -11.20
N GLY A 111 -6.89 -10.13 -10.70
CA GLY A 111 -8.10 -10.05 -11.50
C GLY A 111 -8.07 -11.02 -12.68
N LYS A 112 -8.26 -10.47 -13.89
CA LYS A 112 -8.18 -11.26 -15.15
C LYS A 112 -6.74 -11.46 -15.65
N LEU A 113 -5.73 -10.84 -15.03
CA LEU A 113 -4.33 -11.06 -15.40
C LEU A 113 -3.81 -12.38 -14.86
N SER A 114 -2.76 -12.91 -15.49
CA SER A 114 -2.03 -14.05 -14.95
C SER A 114 -1.50 -13.79 -13.53
N SER A 115 -1.51 -14.81 -12.69
CA SER A 115 -0.99 -14.75 -11.31
C SER A 115 0.48 -14.34 -11.24
N VAL A 116 1.25 -14.50 -12.31
CA VAL A 116 2.66 -14.06 -12.41
C VAL A 116 2.84 -12.56 -12.19
N TYR A 117 1.82 -11.74 -12.43
CA TYR A 117 1.84 -10.31 -12.22
C TYR A 117 1.40 -9.90 -10.79
N GLY A 118 1.19 -10.88 -9.90
CA GLY A 118 0.87 -10.65 -8.51
C GLY A 118 1.99 -9.94 -7.76
N ALA A 119 1.66 -9.36 -6.60
CA ALA A 119 2.66 -8.75 -5.74
C ALA A 119 3.55 -9.83 -5.08
N PHE A 120 4.83 -9.55 -4.97
CA PHE A 120 5.72 -10.29 -4.09
C PHE A 120 5.31 -10.00 -2.63
N ASP A 121 5.03 -11.05 -1.86
CA ASP A 121 4.67 -10.94 -0.44
C ASP A 121 5.79 -11.54 0.41
N PRO A 122 6.63 -10.70 1.05
CA PRO A 122 7.71 -11.17 1.88
C PRO A 122 7.28 -11.92 3.14
N SER A 123 6.00 -11.87 3.52
CA SER A 123 5.48 -12.60 4.68
C SER A 123 5.11 -14.05 4.39
N SER A 124 5.09 -14.45 3.12
CA SER A 124 4.56 -15.75 2.70
C SER A 124 5.52 -16.93 2.91
N GLY A 125 6.80 -16.71 3.20
CA GLY A 125 7.86 -17.70 3.23
C GLY A 125 8.47 -18.06 4.59
N GLY A 126 8.08 -17.43 5.70
CA GLY A 126 8.70 -17.67 7.00
C GLY A 126 9.68 -16.57 7.42
N ASP A 127 10.90 -16.90 7.88
CA ASP A 127 11.92 -15.90 8.18
C ASP A 127 12.65 -15.47 6.90
N LEU A 128 12.13 -14.42 6.28
CA LEU A 128 12.55 -13.96 4.96
C LEU A 128 14.07 -13.76 4.83
N LEU A 129 14.73 -13.23 5.87
CA LEU A 129 16.17 -12.99 5.83
C LEU A 129 16.97 -14.29 5.84
N ASP A 130 16.49 -15.31 6.55
CA ASP A 130 17.14 -16.63 6.57
C ASP A 130 16.83 -17.39 5.27
N ASP A 131 15.63 -17.27 4.74
CA ASP A 131 15.24 -17.85 3.45
C ASP A 131 15.98 -17.19 2.27
N MET A 132 16.35 -15.92 2.39
CA MET A 132 17.15 -15.18 1.39
C MET A 132 18.65 -15.43 1.48
N LYS A 133 19.15 -16.09 2.53
CA LYS A 133 20.54 -16.54 2.61
C LYS A 133 20.70 -17.79 1.75
N LEU A 134 21.53 -17.68 0.74
CA LEU A 134 21.90 -18.85 -0.08
C LEU A 134 22.58 -19.89 0.81
N GLN A 135 21.89 -20.99 1.06
CA GLN A 135 22.45 -22.14 1.79
C GLN A 135 23.34 -23.03 0.90
N VAL A 136 23.33 -22.78 -0.40
CA VAL A 136 24.09 -23.48 -1.44
C VAL A 136 24.99 -22.49 -2.16
N PRO A 137 26.25 -22.82 -2.50
CA PRO A 137 27.12 -21.96 -3.29
C PRO A 137 26.46 -21.53 -4.60
N GLN A 138 26.68 -20.26 -4.96
CA GLN A 138 26.03 -19.58 -6.09
C GLN A 138 26.28 -20.30 -7.42
N ASP A 139 27.48 -20.84 -7.63
CA ASP A 139 27.88 -21.64 -8.78
C ASP A 139 27.04 -22.93 -8.92
N ARG A 140 26.77 -23.64 -7.84
CA ARG A 140 25.90 -24.83 -7.85
C ARG A 140 24.47 -24.53 -8.21
N ILE A 141 23.96 -23.38 -7.80
CA ILE A 141 22.59 -22.93 -8.16
C ILE A 141 22.55 -22.62 -9.65
N MET A 142 23.58 -21.92 -10.18
CA MET A 142 23.69 -21.63 -11.59
C MET A 142 23.78 -22.88 -12.46
N ASP A 143 24.51 -23.90 -12.02
CA ASP A 143 24.61 -25.20 -12.71
C ASP A 143 23.27 -25.94 -12.72
N GLN A 144 22.56 -25.97 -11.59
CA GLN A 144 21.22 -26.57 -11.51
C GLN A 144 20.21 -25.83 -12.40
N LEU A 145 20.32 -24.50 -12.49
CA LEU A 145 19.45 -23.67 -13.33
C LEU A 145 19.73 -23.87 -14.82
N SER A 146 20.98 -23.96 -15.20
CA SER A 146 21.37 -24.24 -16.59
C SER A 146 20.88 -25.63 -17.02
N LEU A 147 20.97 -26.62 -16.12
CA LEU A 147 20.44 -27.96 -16.36
C LEU A 147 18.91 -27.98 -16.41
N SER A 148 18.24 -27.28 -15.49
CA SER A 148 16.78 -27.15 -15.48
C SER A 148 16.27 -26.41 -16.71
N SER A 149 16.92 -25.31 -17.13
CA SER A 149 16.55 -24.58 -18.34
C SER A 149 16.73 -25.40 -19.61
N SER A 150 17.76 -26.25 -19.65
CA SER A 150 18.00 -27.18 -20.75
C SER A 150 16.93 -28.27 -20.83
N LEU A 151 16.48 -28.78 -19.67
CA LEU A 151 15.37 -29.73 -19.54
C LEU A 151 14.02 -29.08 -19.86
N ASP A 152 13.82 -27.81 -19.50
CA ASP A 152 12.60 -27.05 -19.81
C ASP A 152 12.50 -26.69 -21.27
N VAL A 153 13.60 -26.46 -21.98
CA VAL A 153 13.63 -26.32 -23.45
C VAL A 153 13.17 -27.61 -24.13
N LEU A 154 13.58 -28.78 -23.59
CA LEU A 154 13.12 -30.08 -24.06
C LEU A 154 11.62 -30.32 -23.78
N LYS A 155 11.16 -29.98 -22.57
CA LYS A 155 9.73 -30.05 -22.20
C LYS A 155 8.85 -29.09 -22.97
N ARG A 156 9.31 -27.84 -23.25
CA ARG A 156 8.57 -26.83 -24.05
C ARG A 156 8.33 -27.29 -25.49
N LYS A 157 9.20 -28.15 -26.03
CA LYS A 157 8.97 -28.79 -27.35
C LYS A 157 7.87 -29.85 -27.31
N LEU A 158 7.49 -30.31 -26.13
CA LEU A 158 6.52 -31.38 -25.92
C LEU A 158 5.17 -30.90 -25.34
N ASP A 159 5.15 -29.75 -24.63
CA ASP A 159 3.94 -29.25 -23.93
C ASP A 159 3.78 -27.74 -24.09
N SER A 160 2.66 -27.30 -24.65
CA SER A 160 2.30 -25.90 -24.91
C SER A 160 1.41 -25.30 -23.81
N SER A 161 1.46 -25.78 -22.55
CA SER A 161 0.56 -25.33 -21.50
C SER A 161 1.03 -24.02 -20.83
N SER A 162 0.12 -23.05 -20.67
CA SER A 162 0.34 -21.75 -20.00
C SER A 162 0.81 -21.87 -18.54
N ALA A 163 0.48 -22.97 -17.86
CA ALA A 163 0.86 -23.25 -16.48
C ALA A 163 2.37 -23.44 -16.30
N ILE A 164 3.05 -24.05 -17.29
CA ILE A 164 4.51 -24.26 -17.28
C ILE A 164 5.25 -22.93 -17.43
N HIS A 165 4.76 -22.03 -18.27
CA HIS A 165 5.35 -20.68 -18.41
C HIS A 165 5.20 -19.84 -17.13
N GLN A 166 4.07 -19.97 -16.43
CA GLN A 166 3.84 -19.26 -15.15
C GLN A 166 4.76 -19.77 -14.04
N ALA A 167 4.90 -21.09 -13.90
CA ALA A 167 5.80 -21.71 -12.93
C ALA A 167 7.27 -21.31 -13.17
N SER A 168 7.72 -21.30 -14.43
CA SER A 168 9.08 -20.89 -14.78
C SER A 168 9.36 -19.41 -14.51
N SER A 169 8.37 -18.54 -14.70
CA SER A 169 8.51 -17.10 -14.43
C SER A 169 8.59 -16.79 -12.92
N LEU A 170 7.79 -17.45 -12.09
CA LEU A 170 7.87 -17.32 -10.63
C LEU A 170 9.18 -17.89 -10.08
N GLN A 171 9.64 -19.00 -10.62
CA GLN A 171 10.94 -19.58 -10.26
C GLN A 171 12.08 -18.63 -10.65
N GLN A 172 12.06 -18.01 -11.82
CA GLN A 172 13.05 -17.02 -12.25
C GLN A 172 13.02 -15.80 -11.34
N GLN A 173 11.83 -15.30 -10.95
CA GLN A 173 11.71 -14.19 -10.01
C GLN A 173 12.34 -14.52 -8.65
N ALA A 174 12.08 -15.71 -8.10
CA ALA A 174 12.68 -16.15 -6.84
C ALA A 174 14.21 -16.22 -6.94
N ILE A 175 14.74 -16.70 -8.06
CA ILE A 175 16.18 -16.77 -8.31
C ILE A 175 16.80 -15.37 -8.42
N ASP A 176 16.17 -14.46 -9.17
CA ASP A 176 16.65 -13.09 -9.31
C ASP A 176 16.72 -12.37 -7.95
N VAL A 177 15.70 -12.56 -7.12
CA VAL A 177 15.66 -12.06 -5.74
C VAL A 177 16.84 -12.59 -4.90
N LEU A 178 17.11 -13.87 -4.98
CA LEU A 178 18.19 -14.52 -4.21
C LEU A 178 19.60 -14.15 -4.71
N MET A 179 19.79 -14.09 -6.05
CA MET A 179 21.11 -13.98 -6.67
C MET A 179 21.61 -12.53 -6.81
N LYS A 180 20.70 -11.54 -6.89
CA LYS A 180 21.08 -10.15 -7.21
C LYS A 180 21.15 -9.22 -5.98
N GLY A 181 21.19 -9.77 -4.77
CA GLY A 181 21.37 -8.98 -3.54
C GLY A 181 20.14 -8.21 -3.09
N VAL A 182 18.96 -8.59 -3.56
CA VAL A 182 17.67 -7.98 -3.13
C VAL A 182 17.47 -8.08 -1.63
N GLY A 183 18.00 -9.11 -0.97
CA GLY A 183 17.96 -9.30 0.48
C GLY A 183 18.52 -8.11 1.28
N GLU A 184 19.43 -7.32 0.71
CA GLU A 184 19.96 -6.13 1.39
C GLU A 184 18.89 -5.05 1.67
N ALA A 185 17.87 -4.95 0.81
CA ALA A 185 16.77 -4.01 1.02
C ALA A 185 15.93 -4.37 2.26
N PHE A 186 15.89 -5.65 2.62
CA PHE A 186 15.16 -6.16 3.78
C PHE A 186 15.98 -6.17 5.08
N ASP A 187 17.31 -6.02 5.00
CA ASP A 187 18.21 -6.03 6.14
C ASP A 187 18.27 -4.66 6.83
N PHE A 188 17.48 -4.47 7.88
CA PHE A 188 17.48 -3.25 8.68
C PHE A 188 18.77 -3.05 9.49
N SER A 189 19.64 -4.07 9.68
CA SER A 189 20.87 -3.92 10.44
C SER A 189 21.87 -2.95 9.79
N LYS A 190 21.70 -2.68 8.49
CA LYS A 190 22.50 -1.74 7.71
C LYS A 190 21.95 -0.29 7.72
N GLU A 191 20.78 -0.08 8.36
CA GLU A 191 20.17 1.25 8.43
C GLU A 191 20.73 2.05 9.61
N ASP A 192 20.82 3.38 9.47
CA ASP A 192 21.19 4.26 10.58
C ASP A 192 20.19 4.10 11.74
N PRO A 193 20.66 3.79 12.97
CA PRO A 193 19.77 3.64 14.12
C PRO A 193 18.86 4.85 14.37
N ARG A 194 19.32 6.07 14.04
CA ARG A 194 18.50 7.28 14.16
C ARG A 194 17.34 7.31 13.16
N ILE A 195 17.51 6.72 11.99
CA ILE A 195 16.44 6.53 11.02
C ILE A 195 15.43 5.50 11.55
N ILE A 196 15.91 4.35 12.04
CA ILE A 196 15.05 3.31 12.63
C ILE A 196 14.20 3.89 13.76
N GLU A 197 14.78 4.67 14.68
CA GLU A 197 14.07 5.32 15.79
C GLU A 197 13.00 6.31 15.31
N ARG A 198 13.29 7.05 14.24
CA ARG A 198 12.34 8.00 13.64
C ARG A 198 11.06 7.31 13.17
N TYR A 199 11.20 6.11 12.59
CA TYR A 199 10.08 5.29 12.14
C TYR A 199 9.43 4.46 13.26
N ASP A 200 10.06 4.26 14.42
CA ASP A 200 9.61 3.32 15.44
C ASP A 200 8.20 3.63 15.95
N THR A 201 7.27 2.71 15.70
CA THR A 201 5.88 2.77 16.17
C THR A 201 5.56 1.73 17.25
N SER A 202 6.56 1.07 17.81
CA SER A 202 6.39 -0.02 18.80
C SER A 202 5.65 0.41 20.07
N GLN A 203 5.73 1.70 20.43
CA GLN A 203 5.02 2.26 21.59
C GLN A 203 3.50 2.40 21.38
N PHE A 204 2.99 2.29 20.16
CA PHE A 204 1.56 2.45 19.86
C PHE A 204 0.81 1.11 19.91
N ASP A 205 1.06 0.31 20.92
CA ASP A 205 0.33 -0.95 21.10
C ASP A 205 -1.06 -0.70 21.74
N VAL A 206 -2.01 -1.57 21.41
CA VAL A 206 -3.34 -1.53 22.02
C VAL A 206 -3.21 -1.91 23.50
N PRO A 207 -3.62 -1.02 24.44
CA PRO A 207 -3.44 -1.29 25.86
C PRO A 207 -4.08 -2.60 26.30
N LYS A 208 -3.36 -3.39 27.10
CA LYS A 208 -3.83 -4.69 27.63
C LYS A 208 -5.22 -4.57 28.26
N ALA A 209 -5.47 -3.49 29.02
CA ALA A 209 -6.77 -3.24 29.64
C ALA A 209 -7.91 -3.11 28.61
N THR A 210 -7.64 -2.58 27.42
CA THR A 210 -8.60 -2.52 26.30
C THR A 210 -8.83 -3.91 25.72
N VAL A 211 -7.75 -4.68 25.48
CA VAL A 211 -7.83 -6.05 24.99
C VAL A 211 -8.64 -6.94 25.92
N ASP A 212 -8.38 -6.87 27.23
CA ASP A 212 -8.99 -7.75 28.23
C ASP A 212 -10.50 -7.53 28.40
N LYS A 213 -11.00 -6.34 28.08
CA LYS A 213 -12.44 -6.01 28.10
C LYS A 213 -13.22 -6.55 26.89
N ARG A 214 -12.54 -7.09 25.87
CA ARG A 214 -13.16 -7.47 24.60
C ARG A 214 -13.35 -8.98 24.49
N LYS A 215 -14.43 -9.39 23.80
CA LYS A 215 -14.74 -10.81 23.57
C LYS A 215 -13.72 -11.46 22.64
N ASN A 216 -13.33 -10.77 21.58
CA ASN A 216 -12.34 -11.25 20.60
C ASN A 216 -10.98 -10.56 20.83
N LYS A 217 -10.23 -11.07 21.81
CA LYS A 217 -8.93 -10.51 22.19
C LYS A 217 -7.92 -10.54 21.06
N ASP A 218 -7.93 -11.58 20.27
CA ASP A 218 -6.95 -11.74 19.18
C ASP A 218 -7.22 -10.81 18.01
N ALA A 219 -8.47 -10.57 17.66
CA ALA A 219 -8.80 -9.56 16.66
C ALA A 219 -8.34 -8.16 17.12
N ILE A 220 -8.65 -7.79 18.36
CA ILE A 220 -8.25 -6.46 18.90
C ILE A 220 -6.74 -6.27 18.93
N ARG A 221 -6.00 -7.25 19.35
CA ARG A 221 -4.53 -7.22 19.30
C ARG A 221 -4.02 -7.15 17.85
N GLY A 222 -4.67 -7.79 16.88
CA GLY A 222 -4.37 -7.67 15.45
C GLY A 222 -4.56 -6.25 14.89
N HIS A 223 -5.19 -5.35 15.63
CA HIS A 223 -5.34 -3.94 15.27
C HIS A 223 -4.15 -3.06 15.72
N SER A 224 -3.17 -3.63 16.41
CA SER A 224 -2.00 -2.89 16.88
C SER A 224 -1.12 -2.41 15.72
N PRO A 225 -0.81 -1.12 15.61
CA PRO A 225 0.01 -0.56 14.54
C PRO A 225 1.52 -0.57 14.85
N ILE A 226 1.98 -1.41 15.75
CA ILE A 226 3.39 -1.46 16.22
C ILE A 226 4.40 -1.69 15.09
N SER A 227 3.98 -2.36 14.03
CA SER A 227 4.84 -2.68 12.87
C SER A 227 4.81 -1.61 11.78
N LEU A 228 3.88 -0.64 11.83
CA LEU A 228 3.66 0.30 10.72
C LEU A 228 4.91 1.11 10.36
N GLY A 229 5.68 1.54 11.36
CA GLY A 229 6.92 2.25 11.12
C GLY A 229 7.94 1.40 10.36
N LYS A 230 8.15 0.15 10.77
CA LYS A 230 9.03 -0.78 10.07
C LYS A 230 8.53 -1.09 8.65
N GLN A 231 7.21 -1.20 8.44
CA GLN A 231 6.63 -1.38 7.11
C GLN A 231 6.94 -0.18 6.21
N MET A 232 6.80 1.05 6.71
CA MET A 232 7.10 2.27 5.95
C MET A 232 8.60 2.43 5.69
N LEU A 233 9.47 2.05 6.64
CA LEU A 233 10.91 2.00 6.44
C LEU A 233 11.30 0.99 5.35
N LEU A 234 10.71 -0.21 5.38
CA LEU A 234 10.91 -1.20 4.32
C LEU A 234 10.45 -0.68 2.97
N ALA A 235 9.28 -0.03 2.90
CA ALA A 235 8.77 0.57 1.67
C ALA A 235 9.77 1.59 1.09
N ARG A 236 10.35 2.48 1.90
CA ARG A 236 11.37 3.43 1.45
C ARG A 236 12.61 2.71 0.89
N ARG A 237 13.11 1.69 1.58
CA ARG A 237 14.29 0.92 1.15
C ARG A 237 14.03 0.19 -0.18
N LEU A 238 12.84 -0.37 -0.34
CA LEU A 238 12.43 -1.01 -1.60
C LEU A 238 12.32 0.01 -2.75
N CYS A 239 11.79 1.22 -2.49
CA CYS A 239 11.80 2.30 -3.49
C CYS A 239 13.22 2.63 -3.95
N GLU A 240 14.16 2.82 -3.02
CA GLU A 240 15.57 3.08 -3.34
C GLU A 240 16.20 1.94 -4.14
N SER A 241 15.80 0.72 -3.86
CA SER A 241 16.31 -0.48 -4.55
C SER A 241 15.59 -0.74 -5.88
N GLY A 242 14.66 0.14 -6.32
CA GLY A 242 14.03 0.08 -7.63
C GLY A 242 12.77 -0.78 -7.72
N CYS A 243 12.10 -1.08 -6.59
CA CYS A 243 10.74 -1.59 -6.60
C CYS A 243 9.79 -0.48 -7.06
N GLY A 244 9.07 -0.71 -8.15
CA GLY A 244 8.28 0.36 -8.79
C GLY A 244 6.87 0.53 -8.23
N PHE A 245 6.30 -0.49 -7.56
CA PHE A 245 4.99 -0.41 -6.94
C PHE A 245 4.98 -1.13 -5.60
N ILE A 246 4.60 -0.44 -4.53
CA ILE A 246 4.59 -1.00 -3.18
C ILE A 246 3.24 -0.72 -2.54
N THR A 247 2.59 -1.77 -2.04
CA THR A 247 1.36 -1.65 -1.26
C THR A 247 1.66 -1.94 0.20
N VAL A 248 1.43 -0.97 1.09
CA VAL A 248 1.55 -1.14 2.55
C VAL A 248 0.16 -1.26 3.15
N SER A 249 -0.07 -2.31 3.94
CA SER A 249 -1.33 -2.54 4.63
C SER A 249 -1.24 -2.23 6.11
N SER A 250 -2.11 -1.33 6.59
CA SER A 250 -2.26 -0.98 8.01
C SER A 250 -3.70 -1.26 8.45
N PRO A 251 -3.97 -2.40 9.12
CA PRO A 251 -5.31 -2.78 9.58
C PRO A 251 -5.71 -2.05 10.86
N GLY A 252 -6.94 -2.29 11.31
CA GLY A 252 -7.39 -1.86 12.64
C GLY A 252 -8.39 -0.69 12.65
N TRP A 253 -8.72 -0.13 11.51
CA TRP A 253 -9.57 1.08 11.39
C TRP A 253 -11.07 0.81 11.50
N ASP A 254 -11.49 -0.44 11.78
CA ASP A 254 -12.89 -0.83 11.88
C ASP A 254 -13.45 -0.60 13.28
N MET A 255 -13.76 0.67 13.60
CA MET A 255 -14.13 1.13 14.93
C MET A 255 -15.64 1.36 15.06
N HIS A 256 -16.42 0.27 15.13
CA HIS A 256 -17.87 0.32 15.32
C HIS A 256 -18.31 0.57 16.78
N GLY A 257 -17.40 0.45 17.74
CA GLY A 257 -17.68 0.67 19.16
C GLY A 257 -18.23 -0.53 19.93
N ALA A 258 -18.65 -0.32 21.17
CA ALA A 258 -19.17 -1.33 22.11
C ALA A 258 -18.24 -2.55 22.31
N HIS A 259 -18.64 -3.73 21.81
CA HIS A 259 -17.88 -4.98 21.97
C HIS A 259 -16.75 -5.17 20.95
N GLU A 260 -16.69 -4.31 19.96
CA GLU A 260 -15.65 -4.26 18.93
C GLU A 260 -14.57 -3.26 19.35
N PHE A 261 -14.16 -2.38 18.48
CA PHE A 261 -13.16 -1.37 18.76
C PHE A 261 -13.83 0.01 18.70
N ALA A 262 -13.84 0.75 19.81
CA ALA A 262 -14.41 2.09 19.87
C ALA A 262 -13.40 3.11 19.30
N ILE A 263 -13.92 4.26 18.84
CA ILE A 263 -13.04 5.36 18.38
C ILE A 263 -12.08 5.79 19.48
N THR A 264 -12.56 5.84 20.74
CA THR A 264 -11.77 6.21 21.92
C THR A 264 -10.70 5.20 22.31
N ASP A 265 -10.80 3.95 21.84
CA ASP A 265 -9.80 2.92 22.07
C ASP A 265 -8.77 2.86 20.91
N GLY A 266 -9.24 2.98 19.65
CA GLY A 266 -8.41 2.78 18.47
C GLY A 266 -7.66 4.02 18.03
N MET A 267 -8.32 5.16 17.91
CA MET A 267 -7.66 6.37 17.43
C MET A 267 -6.44 6.82 18.25
N PRO A 268 -6.37 6.67 19.59
CA PRO A 268 -5.18 7.02 20.37
C PRO A 268 -3.93 6.19 20.02
N VAL A 269 -4.07 5.04 19.38
CA VAL A 269 -2.93 4.22 18.95
C VAL A 269 -2.72 4.28 17.43
N LEU A 270 -3.79 4.17 16.64
CA LEU A 270 -3.71 4.17 15.17
C LEU A 270 -3.33 5.55 14.61
N GLY A 271 -3.95 6.62 15.12
CA GLY A 271 -3.70 7.98 14.63
C GLY A 271 -2.23 8.41 14.80
N PRO A 272 -1.68 8.39 16.04
CA PRO A 272 -0.28 8.75 16.27
C PRO A 272 0.73 7.83 15.57
N ALA A 273 0.42 6.53 15.38
CA ALA A 273 1.28 5.62 14.64
C ALA A 273 1.38 6.02 13.17
N VAL A 274 0.25 6.36 12.52
CA VAL A 274 0.24 6.89 11.15
C VAL A 274 0.95 8.23 11.09
N ASP A 275 0.66 9.14 12.03
CA ASP A 275 1.31 10.46 12.10
C ASP A 275 2.84 10.32 12.16
N LYS A 276 3.36 9.40 12.98
CA LYS A 276 4.81 9.16 13.11
C LYS A 276 5.40 8.47 11.88
N ALA A 277 4.82 7.36 11.45
CA ALA A 277 5.38 6.54 10.36
C ALA A 277 5.36 7.28 9.02
N VAL A 278 4.26 7.97 8.71
CA VAL A 278 4.11 8.71 7.45
C VAL A 278 4.96 9.97 7.45
N SER A 279 5.00 10.73 8.54
CA SER A 279 5.90 11.91 8.62
C SER A 279 7.36 11.52 8.49
N ALA A 280 7.80 10.42 9.14
CA ALA A 280 9.15 9.90 8.99
C ALA A 280 9.47 9.53 7.54
N PHE A 281 8.52 8.90 6.83
CA PHE A 281 8.67 8.56 5.42
C PHE A 281 8.82 9.81 4.54
N ILE A 282 7.98 10.83 4.73
CA ILE A 282 8.03 12.09 3.97
C ILE A 282 9.38 12.79 4.17
N GLU A 283 9.84 12.92 5.43
CA GLU A 283 11.13 13.51 5.75
C GLU A 283 12.31 12.73 5.15
N ASP A 284 12.23 11.39 5.16
CA ASP A 284 13.30 10.52 4.68
C ASP A 284 13.43 10.58 3.15
N ILE A 285 12.31 10.47 2.39
CA ILE A 285 12.35 10.61 0.93
C ILE A 285 12.81 12.01 0.51
N GLU A 286 12.44 13.06 1.24
CA GLU A 286 12.88 14.42 0.97
C GLU A 286 14.38 14.57 1.20
N SER A 287 14.90 14.12 2.35
CA SER A 287 16.31 14.19 2.69
C SER A 287 17.22 13.44 1.71
N ARG A 288 16.66 12.46 0.99
CA ARG A 288 17.33 11.65 -0.04
C ARG A 288 17.12 12.17 -1.46
N GLY A 289 16.39 13.27 -1.65
CA GLY A 289 16.08 13.81 -2.98
C GLY A 289 15.15 12.89 -3.81
N LEU A 290 14.30 12.12 -3.16
CA LEU A 290 13.39 11.17 -3.80
C LEU A 290 11.96 11.70 -3.94
N SER A 291 11.63 12.88 -3.45
CA SER A 291 10.26 13.43 -3.42
C SER A 291 9.61 13.51 -4.80
N GLU A 292 10.40 13.83 -5.85
CA GLU A 292 9.91 13.89 -7.22
C GLU A 292 9.74 12.49 -7.88
N LYS A 293 10.37 11.46 -7.30
CA LYS A 293 10.43 10.10 -7.87
C LYS A 293 9.52 9.12 -7.17
N VAL A 294 9.11 9.41 -5.93
CA VAL A 294 8.27 8.53 -5.10
C VAL A 294 6.94 9.21 -4.86
N LEU A 295 5.88 8.61 -5.37
CA LEU A 295 4.51 9.00 -5.07
C LEU A 295 3.97 8.15 -3.93
N LEU A 296 3.68 8.75 -2.79
CA LEU A 296 2.95 8.13 -1.70
C LEU A 296 1.46 8.45 -1.82
N VAL A 297 0.63 7.42 -1.90
CA VAL A 297 -0.83 7.54 -1.88
C VAL A 297 -1.36 6.91 -0.60
N ILE A 298 -2.12 7.66 0.18
CA ILE A 298 -2.73 7.20 1.43
C ILE A 298 -4.24 7.18 1.24
N THR A 299 -4.84 6.00 1.38
CA THR A 299 -6.28 5.81 1.25
C THR A 299 -6.75 4.69 2.18
N GLY A 300 -8.04 4.56 2.34
CA GLY A 300 -8.70 3.40 2.95
C GLY A 300 -9.70 2.79 1.97
N GLU A 301 -10.25 1.63 2.33
CA GLU A 301 -11.25 0.98 1.49
C GLU A 301 -12.56 1.79 1.41
N PHE A 302 -12.91 2.55 2.46
CA PHE A 302 -14.00 3.53 2.50
C PHE A 302 -13.80 4.52 3.66
N GLY A 303 -14.67 5.52 3.77
CA GLY A 303 -14.75 6.43 4.90
C GLY A 303 -15.61 5.88 6.04
N ARG A 304 -15.92 6.76 6.98
CA ARG A 304 -16.78 6.46 8.13
C ARG A 304 -17.92 7.45 8.24
N THR A 305 -19.06 6.99 8.77
CA THR A 305 -20.22 7.86 8.95
C THR A 305 -19.85 9.15 9.70
N PRO A 306 -20.35 10.32 9.25
CA PRO A 306 -20.07 11.59 9.92
C PRO A 306 -20.54 11.62 11.36
N LYS A 307 -21.66 10.96 11.64
CA LYS A 307 -22.25 10.86 12.98
C LYS A 307 -21.70 9.65 13.75
N ILE A 308 -21.30 9.87 14.99
CA ILE A 308 -20.95 8.78 15.91
C ILE A 308 -22.22 8.02 16.26
N ASN A 309 -22.19 6.69 16.18
CA ASN A 309 -23.31 5.83 16.52
C ASN A 309 -23.48 5.69 18.05
N ALA A 310 -24.60 5.09 18.49
CA ALA A 310 -24.90 4.91 19.91
C ALA A 310 -23.90 4.02 20.68
N LYS A 311 -23.03 3.31 19.96
CA LYS A 311 -22.00 2.42 20.54
C LYS A 311 -20.64 3.11 20.70
N GLY A 312 -20.52 4.39 20.35
CA GLY A 312 -19.26 5.15 20.41
C GLY A 312 -18.32 4.86 19.25
N GLY A 313 -18.83 4.40 18.12
CA GLY A 313 -18.10 4.10 16.89
C GLY A 313 -18.66 4.86 15.69
N ARG A 314 -18.11 4.55 14.51
CA ARG A 314 -18.61 5.02 13.22
C ARG A 314 -18.76 3.85 12.28
N ASP A 315 -19.85 3.85 11.51
CA ASP A 315 -20.14 2.78 10.58
C ASP A 315 -19.50 3.04 9.21
N HIS A 316 -19.57 2.08 8.30
CA HIS A 316 -18.99 2.17 6.97
C HIS A 316 -19.66 3.27 6.12
N TRP A 317 -18.88 4.00 5.34
CA TRP A 317 -19.38 5.10 4.53
C TRP A 317 -18.59 5.25 3.23
N GLY A 318 -19.16 4.75 2.13
CA GLY A 318 -18.51 4.80 0.81
C GLY A 318 -18.71 6.13 0.07
N ASN A 319 -19.50 7.06 0.61
CA ASN A 319 -19.87 8.30 -0.08
C ASN A 319 -18.86 9.42 0.13
N LEU A 320 -17.94 9.27 1.07
CA LEU A 320 -16.80 10.16 1.25
C LEU A 320 -15.66 9.34 1.87
N CYS A 321 -14.57 9.17 1.14
CA CYS A 321 -13.46 8.30 1.50
C CYS A 321 -12.16 9.11 1.67
N PRO A 322 -11.21 8.64 2.49
CA PRO A 322 -9.92 9.30 2.65
C PRO A 322 -9.07 9.12 1.39
N LEU A 323 -8.38 10.19 0.97
CA LEU A 323 -7.39 10.14 -0.10
C LEU A 323 -6.40 11.29 0.06
N VAL A 324 -5.10 10.95 0.10
CA VAL A 324 -4.01 11.92 0.20
C VAL A 324 -2.90 11.50 -0.75
N PHE A 325 -2.28 12.46 -1.42
CA PHE A 325 -1.10 12.28 -2.25
C PHE A 325 0.09 13.04 -1.67
N VAL A 326 1.31 12.49 -1.82
CA VAL A 326 2.56 13.13 -1.42
C VAL A 326 3.64 12.84 -2.46
N GLY A 327 4.30 13.85 -2.96
CA GLY A 327 5.45 13.71 -3.88
C GLY A 327 5.08 13.29 -5.30
N GLY A 328 5.98 12.54 -5.95
CA GLY A 328 5.79 11.99 -7.29
C GLY A 328 5.76 13.05 -8.40
N GLY A 329 6.35 14.24 -8.18
CA GLY A 329 6.32 15.33 -9.14
C GLY A 329 4.95 16.00 -9.30
N LEU A 330 3.97 15.67 -8.45
CA LEU A 330 2.64 16.25 -8.48
C LEU A 330 2.55 17.55 -7.66
N LYS A 331 1.58 18.42 -7.99
CA LYS A 331 1.36 19.67 -7.25
C LYS A 331 0.81 19.41 -5.87
N MET A 332 1.60 19.69 -4.85
CA MET A 332 1.26 19.52 -3.44
C MET A 332 0.80 20.85 -2.80
N GLY A 333 0.57 20.85 -1.48
CA GLY A 333 0.22 22.03 -0.71
C GLY A 333 -1.22 22.51 -0.91
N GLN A 334 -2.15 21.61 -1.22
CA GLN A 334 -3.51 21.96 -1.56
C GLN A 334 -4.56 21.01 -1.00
N VAL A 335 -5.79 21.48 -0.96
CA VAL A 335 -6.98 20.69 -0.66
C VAL A 335 -7.85 20.64 -1.90
N ILE A 336 -8.15 19.45 -2.40
CA ILE A 336 -8.91 19.22 -3.64
C ILE A 336 -10.33 18.83 -3.29
N GLY A 337 -11.28 19.57 -3.84
CA GLY A 337 -12.69 19.35 -3.62
C GLY A 337 -13.18 19.72 -2.22
N GLU A 338 -14.50 19.67 -2.05
CA GLU A 338 -15.19 20.03 -0.82
C GLU A 338 -16.27 19.02 -0.48
N SER A 339 -16.47 18.78 0.81
CA SER A 339 -17.61 18.04 1.34
C SER A 339 -18.69 19.00 1.88
N ASP A 340 -19.90 18.49 2.04
CA ASP A 340 -20.95 19.21 2.74
C ASP A 340 -20.53 19.54 4.20
N LYS A 341 -21.30 20.40 4.86
CA LYS A 341 -21.02 20.83 6.25
C LYS A 341 -21.05 19.68 7.26
N LYS A 342 -21.62 18.53 6.90
CA LYS A 342 -21.67 17.34 7.74
C LYS A 342 -20.51 16.39 7.47
N GLY A 343 -19.74 16.57 6.38
CA GLY A 343 -18.71 15.65 5.93
C GLY A 343 -19.30 14.32 5.43
N ALA A 344 -20.50 14.36 4.85
CA ALA A 344 -21.23 13.18 4.41
C ALA A 344 -21.05 12.89 2.92
N GLU A 345 -21.14 13.94 2.10
CA GLU A 345 -21.13 13.84 0.64
C GLU A 345 -20.23 14.92 0.04
N PRO A 346 -19.60 14.69 -1.10
CA PRO A 346 -18.92 15.76 -1.83
C PRO A 346 -19.95 16.74 -2.40
N ILE A 347 -19.63 18.04 -2.35
CA ILE A 347 -20.43 19.12 -2.99
C ILE A 347 -19.76 19.68 -4.24
N THR A 348 -18.51 19.36 -4.48
CA THR A 348 -17.80 19.56 -5.74
C THR A 348 -17.86 18.29 -6.59
N ASN A 349 -17.35 18.35 -7.83
CA ASN A 349 -17.22 17.15 -8.66
C ASN A 349 -16.47 16.04 -7.87
N PRO A 350 -17.08 14.87 -7.70
CA PRO A 350 -16.45 13.80 -6.94
C PRO A 350 -15.25 13.25 -7.70
N ILE A 351 -14.16 13.06 -6.98
CA ILE A 351 -13.03 12.25 -7.43
C ILE A 351 -13.43 10.78 -7.28
N THR A 352 -13.21 9.98 -8.30
CA THR A 352 -13.59 8.57 -8.38
C THR A 352 -12.37 7.66 -8.29
N SER A 353 -12.59 6.34 -8.16
CA SER A 353 -11.50 5.36 -8.21
C SER A 353 -10.80 5.32 -9.58
N ASN A 354 -11.50 5.68 -10.65
CA ASN A 354 -10.90 5.78 -11.98
C ASN A 354 -9.96 6.99 -12.11
N ASP A 355 -10.27 8.11 -11.45
CA ASP A 355 -9.38 9.28 -11.39
C ASP A 355 -8.13 8.97 -10.54
N LEU A 356 -8.29 8.20 -9.46
CA LEU A 356 -7.18 7.65 -8.68
C LEU A 356 -6.26 6.77 -9.53
N LEU A 357 -6.82 5.81 -10.28
CA LEU A 357 -6.09 4.98 -11.23
C LEU A 357 -5.36 5.83 -12.27
N GLY A 358 -6.08 6.77 -12.90
CA GLY A 358 -5.53 7.67 -13.91
C GLY A 358 -4.34 8.47 -13.36
N THR A 359 -4.48 9.06 -12.17
CA THR A 359 -3.41 9.83 -11.53
C THR A 359 -2.17 8.98 -11.28
N ILE A 360 -2.34 7.77 -10.73
CA ILE A 360 -1.22 6.86 -10.44
C ILE A 360 -0.55 6.39 -11.74
N MET A 361 -1.32 5.98 -12.75
CA MET A 361 -0.76 5.47 -14.01
C MET A 361 -0.04 6.57 -14.81
N HIS A 362 -0.54 7.79 -14.81
CA HIS A 362 0.16 8.95 -15.40
C HIS A 362 1.46 9.30 -14.69
N SER A 363 1.53 9.08 -13.37
CA SER A 363 2.77 9.31 -12.61
C SER A 363 3.82 8.22 -12.85
N LEU A 364 3.38 6.99 -13.20
CA LEU A 364 4.25 5.84 -13.38
C LEU A 364 4.73 5.65 -14.82
N PHE A 365 3.94 6.08 -15.83
CA PHE A 365 4.16 5.77 -17.22
C PHE A 365 3.95 6.96 -18.14
N ASP A 366 4.75 7.03 -19.20
CA ASP A 366 4.36 7.73 -20.42
C ASP A 366 3.28 6.89 -21.13
N LEU A 367 2.03 7.27 -20.97
CA LEU A 367 0.90 6.52 -21.55
C LEU A 367 0.88 6.54 -23.08
N GLY A 368 1.53 7.54 -23.72
CA GLY A 368 1.73 7.57 -25.17
C GLY A 368 2.61 6.39 -25.61
N GLN A 369 3.70 6.16 -24.88
CA GLN A 369 4.59 5.04 -25.14
C GLN A 369 3.91 3.70 -24.83
N VAL A 370 3.19 3.57 -23.71
CA VAL A 370 2.47 2.32 -23.36
C VAL A 370 1.56 1.84 -24.49
N ARG A 371 0.87 2.76 -25.16
CA ARG A 371 -0.03 2.45 -26.30
C ARG A 371 0.69 1.85 -27.52
N THR A 372 2.00 2.04 -27.62
CA THR A 372 2.81 1.54 -28.74
C THR A 372 3.49 0.21 -28.45
N LEU A 373 3.44 -0.29 -27.21
CA LEU A 373 4.07 -1.52 -26.79
C LEU A 373 3.32 -2.75 -27.33
N ALA A 374 3.89 -3.41 -28.34
CA ALA A 374 3.25 -4.58 -28.98
C ALA A 374 3.08 -5.79 -28.06
N ASN A 375 3.89 -5.90 -27.00
CA ASN A 375 3.83 -6.99 -26.01
C ASN A 375 2.79 -6.77 -24.91
N ILE A 376 2.11 -5.61 -24.87
CA ILE A 376 1.04 -5.33 -23.92
C ILE A 376 -0.31 -5.52 -24.62
N PRO A 377 -1.20 -6.40 -24.11
CA PRO A 377 -2.53 -6.58 -24.66
C PRO A 377 -3.35 -5.27 -24.66
N ARG A 378 -4.19 -5.12 -25.68
CA ARG A 378 -4.95 -3.91 -25.90
C ARG A 378 -5.86 -3.55 -24.70
N ASP A 379 -6.51 -4.55 -24.12
CA ASP A 379 -7.36 -4.39 -22.94
C ASP A 379 -6.60 -3.85 -21.73
N VAL A 380 -5.33 -4.23 -21.54
CA VAL A 380 -4.44 -3.68 -20.51
C VAL A 380 -4.04 -2.24 -20.83
N GLN A 381 -3.67 -1.96 -22.09
CA GLN A 381 -3.36 -0.59 -22.54
C GLN A 381 -4.56 0.35 -22.32
N ASP A 382 -5.75 -0.11 -22.66
CA ASP A 382 -6.99 0.64 -22.50
C ASP A 382 -7.30 0.90 -21.02
N VAL A 383 -7.13 -0.08 -20.14
CA VAL A 383 -7.30 0.07 -18.69
C VAL A 383 -6.30 1.06 -18.09
N VAL A 384 -5.02 0.89 -18.40
CA VAL A 384 -3.94 1.77 -17.89
C VAL A 384 -4.12 3.21 -18.38
N GLY A 385 -4.64 3.38 -19.59
CA GLY A 385 -4.88 4.69 -20.20
C GLY A 385 -6.31 5.25 -20.04
N SER A 386 -7.20 4.57 -19.31
CA SER A 386 -8.64 4.94 -19.25
C SER A 386 -8.94 6.05 -18.24
N GLY A 387 -8.14 6.15 -17.18
CA GLY A 387 -8.36 7.13 -16.11
C GLY A 387 -7.89 8.52 -16.52
N ASN A 388 -8.66 9.55 -16.15
CA ASN A 388 -8.19 10.93 -16.22
C ASN A 388 -7.43 11.22 -14.91
N PRO A 389 -6.21 11.76 -14.98
CA PRO A 389 -5.54 12.22 -13.78
C PRO A 389 -6.32 13.37 -13.14
N ILE A 390 -6.23 13.47 -11.82
CA ILE A 390 -6.81 14.60 -11.08
C ILE A 390 -6.12 15.88 -11.55
N SER A 391 -6.85 16.74 -12.22
CA SER A 391 -6.32 17.90 -12.96
C SER A 391 -5.56 18.89 -12.07
N GLU A 392 -5.97 19.02 -10.82
CA GLU A 392 -5.33 19.92 -9.85
C GLU A 392 -3.92 19.44 -9.43
N LEU A 393 -3.62 18.16 -9.64
CA LEU A 393 -2.32 17.56 -9.28
C LEU A 393 -1.27 17.66 -10.39
N ILE A 394 -1.67 17.93 -11.62
CA ILE A 394 -0.81 17.92 -12.82
C ILE A 394 -0.32 19.32 -13.20
#